data_bd5b9debb72547544e0391a38a847168
#
_entry.id   bd5b9debb72547544e0391a38a847168
#
_cell.length_a   1.000
_cell.length_b   1.000
_cell.length_c   1.000
_cell.angle_alpha   90.00
_cell.angle_beta   90.00
_cell.angle_gamma   90.00
#
_symmetry.space_group_name_H-M   'P 1'
#
loop_
_entity.id
_entity.type
_entity.pdbx_description
1 polymer ?
#
loop_
_entity_poly.entity_id
_entity_poly.type
_entity_poly.pdbx_seq_one_letter_code
_entity_poly.pdbx_strand_id
1 'polypeptide(L)'
;MSEPTLSAAAVRRIEQRYKQLKNELLELGWISQGSLMRQPPNAWRWTCKVKTKTVTVALSKEQAELYQKVITNHRKLEKLLRQMRELSQQVLLGSAPGVRKRARRKHPKTSLS
;
A
#
# COMPACT_ATOMS: atom_id res chain seq x y z
N MET A 1 -30.54 -12.15 -6.27
CA MET A 1 -29.40 -11.26 -6.15
C MET A 1 -29.72 -10.04 -5.39
N SER A 2 -28.75 -9.49 -4.67
CA SER A 2 -29.00 -8.28 -3.92
C SER A 2 -28.79 -7.09 -4.80
N GLU A 3 -29.43 -6.01 -4.45
CA GLU A 3 -29.24 -4.76 -5.14
C GLU A 3 -27.87 -4.19 -4.87
N PRO A 4 -27.33 -3.39 -5.76
CA PRO A 4 -26.08 -2.69 -5.49
C PRO A 4 -26.25 -1.78 -4.29
N THR A 5 -25.21 -1.67 -3.48
CA THR A 5 -25.27 -0.84 -2.27
C THR A 5 -24.76 0.57 -2.51
N LEU A 6 -24.08 0.84 -3.63
CA LEU A 6 -23.56 2.15 -3.91
C LEU A 6 -24.33 2.83 -5.01
N SER A 7 -24.67 4.09 -4.81
CA SER A 7 -25.29 4.90 -5.83
C SER A 7 -24.24 5.34 -6.85
N ALA A 8 -24.68 5.83 -7.99
CA ALA A 8 -23.76 6.36 -9.00
C ALA A 8 -22.96 7.53 -8.45
N ALA A 9 -23.58 8.37 -7.61
CA ALA A 9 -22.87 9.49 -7.02
C ALA A 9 -21.78 9.01 -6.07
N ALA A 10 -22.07 7.97 -5.29
CA ALA A 10 -21.07 7.41 -4.37
C ALA A 10 -19.90 6.82 -5.14
N VAL A 11 -20.17 6.10 -6.22
CA VAL A 11 -19.11 5.54 -7.04
C VAL A 11 -18.24 6.65 -7.62
N ARG A 12 -18.83 7.74 -8.06
CA ARG A 12 -18.06 8.86 -8.61
C ARG A 12 -17.15 9.47 -7.57
N ARG A 13 -17.61 9.61 -6.32
CA ARG A 13 -16.77 10.13 -5.25
C ARG A 13 -15.58 9.23 -4.98
N ILE A 14 -15.82 7.92 -4.98
CA ILE A 14 -14.75 6.96 -4.78
C ILE A 14 -13.75 7.02 -5.93
N GLU A 15 -14.24 7.14 -7.14
CA GLU A 15 -13.38 7.25 -8.33
C GLU A 15 -12.52 8.50 -8.27
N GLN A 16 -13.06 9.61 -7.78
CA GLN A 16 -12.28 10.82 -7.65
C GLN A 16 -11.20 10.65 -6.60
N ARG A 17 -11.54 10.02 -5.49
CA ARG A 17 -10.53 9.76 -4.44
C ARG A 17 -9.43 8.84 -4.97
N TYR A 18 -9.83 7.81 -5.72
CA TYR A 18 -8.88 6.88 -6.30
C TYR A 18 -7.93 7.61 -7.26
N LYS A 19 -8.47 8.53 -8.05
CA LYS A 19 -7.66 9.31 -8.97
C LYS A 19 -6.66 10.18 -8.23
N GLN A 20 -7.06 10.77 -7.10
CA GLN A 20 -6.14 11.56 -6.28
C GLN A 20 -5.00 10.69 -5.76
N LEU A 21 -5.30 9.47 -5.33
CA LEU A 21 -4.28 8.56 -4.86
C LEU A 21 -3.31 8.17 -5.97
N LYS A 22 -3.82 7.97 -7.18
CA LYS A 22 -2.97 7.68 -8.33
C LYS A 22 -2.04 8.86 -8.63
N ASN A 23 -2.55 10.08 -8.49
CA ASN A 23 -1.73 11.27 -8.71
C ASN A 23 -0.62 11.35 -7.66
N GLU A 24 -0.92 11.04 -6.41
CA GLU A 24 0.11 11.01 -5.37
C GLU A 24 1.18 9.96 -5.68
N LEU A 25 0.75 8.83 -6.25
CA LEU A 25 1.69 7.79 -6.63
C LEU A 25 2.67 8.29 -7.68
N LEU A 26 2.18 9.05 -8.64
CA LEU A 26 3.04 9.58 -9.70
C LEU A 26 4.05 10.61 -9.17
N GLU A 27 3.77 11.20 -8.01
CA GLU A 27 4.68 12.17 -7.43
C GLU A 27 5.80 11.52 -6.61
N LEU A 28 5.73 10.23 -6.37
CA LEU A 28 6.75 9.59 -5.57
C LEU A 28 8.08 9.53 -6.31
N GLY A 29 9.16 9.76 -5.59
CA GLY A 29 10.48 9.59 -6.16
C GLY A 29 10.93 8.15 -6.06
N TRP A 30 12.23 7.94 -5.92
CA TRP A 30 12.79 6.60 -5.81
C TRP A 30 12.27 5.93 -4.55
N ILE A 31 12.15 4.63 -4.59
CA ILE A 31 11.67 3.85 -3.44
C ILE A 31 12.64 2.73 -3.14
N SER A 32 12.69 2.35 -1.87
CA SER A 32 13.46 1.18 -1.45
C SER A 32 12.85 0.61 -0.19
N GLN A 33 12.81 -0.68 -0.12
CA GLN A 33 12.39 -1.36 1.09
C GLN A 33 13.57 -1.48 2.05
N GLY A 34 13.31 -1.95 3.24
CA GLY A 34 14.34 -2.26 4.20
C GLY A 34 14.40 -1.28 5.34
N SER A 35 15.43 -1.38 6.12
CA SER A 35 15.60 -0.58 7.32
C SER A 35 16.99 0.01 7.37
N LEU A 36 17.09 1.18 7.97
CA LEU A 36 18.38 1.79 8.23
C LEU A 36 18.70 1.62 9.68
N MET A 37 19.95 1.29 9.95
CA MET A 37 20.41 1.15 11.30
C MET A 37 21.70 1.91 11.44
N ARG A 38 21.80 2.71 12.49
CA ARG A 38 23.01 3.43 12.76
C ARG A 38 23.91 2.57 13.62
N GLN A 39 25.19 2.49 13.22
CA GLN A 39 26.18 1.80 14.02
C GLN A 39 27.20 2.81 14.46
N PRO A 40 27.29 3.11 15.74
CA PRO A 40 28.30 4.03 16.23
C PRO A 40 29.69 3.53 15.90
N PRO A 41 30.67 4.44 15.69
CA PRO A 41 30.48 5.87 15.84
C PRO A 41 29.93 6.57 14.60
N ASN A 42 30.23 6.11 13.42
CA ASN A 42 29.83 6.83 12.22
C ASN A 42 29.38 5.93 11.08
N ALA A 43 28.96 4.74 11.36
CA ALA A 43 28.57 3.81 10.30
C ALA A 43 27.07 3.69 10.23
N TRP A 44 26.58 3.34 9.06
CA TRP A 44 25.17 3.10 8.81
C TRP A 44 25.05 1.80 8.05
N ARG A 45 23.94 1.11 8.25
CA ARG A 45 23.64 -0.10 7.51
C ARG A 45 22.23 -0.08 7.00
N TRP A 46 22.07 -0.54 5.77
CA TRP A 46 20.76 -0.79 5.19
C TRP A 46 20.57 -2.30 5.17
N THR A 47 19.44 -2.76 5.67
CA THR A 47 19.14 -4.19 5.73
C THR A 47 17.80 -4.45 5.07
N CYS A 48 17.75 -5.46 4.24
CA CYS A 48 16.53 -5.83 3.56
C CYS A 48 16.45 -7.34 3.43
N LYS A 49 15.24 -7.87 3.52
CA LYS A 49 15.05 -9.29 3.37
C LYS A 49 14.68 -9.57 1.93
N VAL A 50 15.47 -10.41 1.28
CA VAL A 50 15.20 -10.79 -0.10
C VAL A 50 14.97 -12.29 -0.10
N LYS A 51 13.75 -12.70 -0.36
CA LYS A 51 13.32 -14.08 -0.23
C LYS A 51 13.56 -14.53 1.22
N THR A 52 14.40 -15.50 1.44
CA THR A 52 14.65 -15.96 2.80
C THR A 52 15.96 -15.45 3.36
N LYS A 53 16.66 -14.63 2.59
CA LYS A 53 17.97 -14.14 3.02
C LYS A 53 17.90 -12.68 3.40
N THR A 54 18.77 -12.30 4.36
CA THR A 54 18.89 -10.92 4.74
C THR A 54 20.12 -10.34 4.05
N VAL A 55 19.92 -9.25 3.34
CA VAL A 55 20.99 -8.53 2.68
C VAL A 55 21.32 -7.30 3.50
N THR A 56 22.59 -7.09 3.78
CA THR A 56 23.04 -5.94 4.56
C THR A 56 24.12 -5.20 3.78
N VAL A 57 23.97 -3.89 3.69
CA VAL A 57 24.94 -3.06 2.97
C VAL A 57 25.38 -1.93 3.86
N ALA A 58 26.69 -1.75 3.99
CA ALA A 58 27.24 -0.63 4.74
C ALA A 58 27.12 0.64 3.92
N LEU A 59 26.72 1.71 4.56
CA LEU A 59 26.47 2.98 3.88
C LEU A 59 27.27 4.10 4.52
N SER A 60 27.62 5.07 3.69
CA SER A 60 28.17 6.33 4.20
C SER A 60 27.02 7.15 4.76
N LYS A 61 27.35 8.25 5.44
CA LYS A 61 26.33 9.14 5.96
C LYS A 61 25.46 9.71 4.83
N GLU A 62 26.08 10.10 3.74
CA GLU A 62 25.35 10.65 2.60
C GLU A 62 24.43 9.61 1.99
N GLN A 63 24.90 8.38 1.86
CA GLN A 63 24.07 7.30 1.34
C GLN A 63 22.91 7.01 2.30
N ALA A 64 23.16 7.06 3.60
CA ALA A 64 22.11 6.81 4.58
C ALA A 64 21.01 7.85 4.48
N GLU A 65 21.37 9.11 4.24
CA GLU A 65 20.38 10.16 4.06
C GLU A 65 19.51 9.93 2.84
N LEU A 66 20.12 9.48 1.75
CA LEU A 66 19.36 9.14 0.55
C LEU A 66 18.44 7.95 0.80
N TYR A 67 18.95 6.92 1.47
CA TYR A 67 18.12 5.76 1.77
C TYR A 67 16.98 6.11 2.70
N GLN A 68 17.17 7.04 3.62
CA GLN A 68 16.09 7.47 4.50
C GLN A 68 14.92 8.03 3.67
N LYS A 69 15.23 8.82 2.66
CA LYS A 69 14.21 9.39 1.80
C LYS A 69 13.48 8.33 0.98
N VAL A 70 14.23 7.40 0.40
CA VAL A 70 13.60 6.41 -0.48
C VAL A 70 12.82 5.36 0.31
N ILE A 71 13.23 5.08 1.54
CA ILE A 71 12.48 4.19 2.41
C ILE A 71 11.17 4.87 2.84
N THR A 72 11.23 6.16 3.14
CA THR A 72 10.03 6.92 3.46
C THR A 72 9.07 6.95 2.29
N ASN A 73 9.60 7.12 1.07
CA ASN A 73 8.78 7.07 -0.13
C ASN A 73 8.11 5.71 -0.30
N HIS A 74 8.83 4.65 0.01
CA HIS A 74 8.26 3.31 -0.11
C HIS A 74 7.13 3.09 0.89
N ARG A 75 7.28 3.60 2.10
CA ARG A 75 6.21 3.51 3.10
C ARG A 75 4.97 4.25 2.64
N LYS A 76 5.17 5.40 2.01
CA LYS A 76 4.06 6.16 1.46
C LYS A 76 3.39 5.39 0.33
N LEU A 77 4.18 4.76 -0.53
CA LEU A 77 3.66 3.92 -1.60
C LEU A 77 2.77 2.82 -1.05
N GLU A 78 3.23 2.11 -0.02
CA GLU A 78 2.45 1.03 0.55
C GLU A 78 1.14 1.53 1.14
N LYS A 79 1.16 2.70 1.77
CA LYS A 79 -0.04 3.28 2.32
C LYS A 79 -1.02 3.64 1.21
N LEU A 80 -0.53 4.23 0.12
CA LEU A 80 -1.38 4.57 -1.02
C LEU A 80 -1.99 3.33 -1.65
N LEU A 81 -1.20 2.29 -1.82
CA LEU A 81 -1.69 1.04 -2.39
C LEU A 81 -2.78 0.41 -1.52
N ARG A 82 -2.59 0.47 -0.20
CA ARG A 82 -3.60 -0.08 0.70
C ARG A 82 -4.91 0.68 0.56
N GLN A 83 -4.85 2.00 0.50
CA GLN A 83 -6.04 2.81 0.34
C GLN A 83 -6.70 2.55 -1.01
N MET A 84 -5.91 2.40 -2.05
CA MET A 84 -6.45 2.12 -3.39
C MET A 84 -7.14 0.77 -3.42
N ARG A 85 -6.55 -0.23 -2.76
CA ARG A 85 -7.17 -1.56 -2.70
C ARG A 85 -8.51 -1.51 -1.95
N GLU A 86 -8.57 -0.74 -0.88
CA GLU A 86 -9.80 -0.60 -0.12
C GLU A 86 -10.90 0.06 -0.94
N LEU A 87 -10.55 1.12 -1.69
CA LEU A 87 -11.52 1.78 -2.54
C LEU A 87 -11.99 0.87 -3.67
N SER A 88 -11.06 0.12 -4.26
CA SER A 88 -11.40 -0.83 -5.32
C SER A 88 -12.40 -1.86 -4.82
N GLN A 89 -12.16 -2.37 -3.61
CA GLN A 89 -13.03 -3.38 -3.05
C GLN A 89 -14.43 -2.82 -2.80
N GLN A 90 -14.51 -1.59 -2.30
CA GLN A 90 -15.80 -0.95 -2.09
C GLN A 90 -16.60 -0.86 -3.39
N VAL A 91 -15.95 -0.42 -4.46
CA VAL A 91 -16.63 -0.27 -5.74
C VAL A 91 -17.00 -1.62 -6.32
N LEU A 92 -16.08 -2.58 -6.28
CA LEU A 92 -16.33 -3.88 -6.88
C LEU A 92 -17.46 -4.63 -6.18
N LEU A 93 -17.53 -4.52 -4.87
CA LEU A 93 -18.57 -5.23 -4.14
C LEU A 93 -19.86 -4.43 -4.01
N GLY A 94 -19.79 -3.11 -4.14
CA GLY A 94 -20.96 -2.28 -3.91
C GLY A 94 -21.65 -1.79 -5.18
N SER A 95 -21.00 -1.86 -6.34
CA SER A 95 -21.59 -1.33 -7.55
C SER A 95 -22.29 -2.40 -8.40
N ALA A 96 -22.22 -3.65 -8.01
CA ALA A 96 -22.91 -4.73 -8.69
C ALA A 96 -23.66 -5.58 -7.68
N PRO A 97 -24.72 -6.26 -8.09
CA PRO A 97 -25.47 -7.08 -7.14
C PRO A 97 -24.62 -8.22 -6.61
N GLY A 98 -24.76 -8.51 -5.34
CA GLY A 98 -24.02 -9.61 -4.71
C GLY A 98 -24.83 -10.89 -4.67
N VAL A 99 -24.22 -11.92 -4.07
CA VAL A 99 -24.94 -13.18 -3.95
C VAL A 99 -25.95 -13.06 -2.82
N ARG A 100 -27.08 -13.79 -3.01
CA ARG A 100 -28.14 -13.65 -2.08
C ARG A 100 -27.83 -14.04 -0.69
N LYS A 101 -27.16 -15.09 -0.44
CA LYS A 101 -26.91 -15.56 0.88
C LYS A 101 -25.52 -15.27 1.43
N ARG A 102 -24.89 -14.23 0.89
CA ARG A 102 -23.54 -13.90 1.33
C ARG A 102 -23.47 -13.65 2.83
N ALA A 103 -24.46 -13.00 3.37
CA ALA A 103 -24.42 -12.64 4.76
C ALA A 103 -24.49 -13.84 5.69
N ARG A 104 -24.93 -14.99 5.22
CA ARG A 104 -25.00 -16.10 6.10
C ARG A 104 -23.71 -16.81 6.25
N ARG A 105 -22.77 -16.63 5.49
CA ARG A 105 -21.60 -17.31 5.60
C ARG A 105 -20.73 -16.76 6.56
N LYS A 106 -20.19 -17.47 7.27
CA LYS A 106 -19.34 -17.07 8.20
C LYS A 106 -18.10 -17.00 7.70
N HIS A 107 -17.31 -16.45 7.54
CA HIS A 107 -16.17 -16.36 7.11
C HIS A 107 -15.13 -15.96 7.29
N PRO A 108 -14.67 -16.06 7.14
CA PRO A 108 -13.60 -16.09 7.38
C PRO A 108 -12.71 -15.31 6.85
N LYS A 109 -12.01 -15.31 6.82
CA LYS A 109 -11.07 -14.70 6.47
C LYS A 109 -10.80 -14.57 5.25
N THR A 110 -11.08 -14.48 4.55
CA THR A 110 -10.77 -14.53 3.37
C THR A 110 -10.55 -13.45 2.81
N SER A 111 -10.10 -13.10 2.45
CA SER A 111 -9.85 -12.07 2.06
C SER A 111 -9.73 -11.89 0.74
N LEU A 112 -10.06 -11.05 0.24
CA LEU A 112 -9.99 -10.79 -0.96
C LEU A 112 -8.92 -10.08 -1.19
N SER A 113 -8.13 -9.97 -0.63
CA SER A 113 -7.06 -9.26 -0.82
C SER A 113 -6.17 -9.46 -1.68
#